data_db0a87d98f46a0e051c0791a5923117e
#
_entry.id   db0a87d98f46a0e051c0791a5923117e
#
_cell.length_a   1.000
_cell.length_b   1.000
_cell.length_c   1.000
_cell.angle_alpha   90.00
_cell.angle_beta   90.00
_cell.angle_gamma   90.00
#
_symmetry.space_group_name_H-M   'P 1'
#
loop_
_entity.id
_entity.type
_entity.pdbx_description
1 polymer ?
#
loop_
_entity_poly.entity_id
_entity_poly.type
_entity_poly.pdbx_seq_one_letter_code
_entity_poly.pdbx_strand_id
1 'polypeptide(L)'
;MKTSIWTSGSKSGSVRKLRVEIVRRIVFRKKASAELRAIADFTEERWGEQQASDYVADLRPRIASLGEFPMRFPEFGPDRPGLRKMRCGSHVVFYVIGDKAVVIVRIIHESQDFKARLR
;
A
#
# COMPACT_ATOMS: atom_id res chain seq x y z
N MET A 1 0.29 23.67 -0.42
CA MET A 1 -0.63 23.64 -0.18
C MET A 1 -0.70 23.31 -0.10
N LYS A 2 -0.86 23.44 -0.44
CA LYS A 2 -1.75 23.44 -0.13
C LYS A 2 -2.10 23.08 -0.03
N THR A 3 -2.21 23.53 -0.22
CA THR A 3 -3.29 23.43 0.10
C THR A 3 -3.66 23.39 0.10
N SER A 4 -3.82 23.78 -0.11
CA SER A 4 -4.85 23.78 0.08
C SER A 4 -5.17 23.85 -0.06
N ILE A 5 -5.18 24.16 -0.25
CA ILE A 5 -6.11 24.29 -0.12
C ILE A 5 -6.27 24.44 -0.03
N TRP A 6 -6.29 25.17 -0.18
CA TRP A 6 -7.21 25.41 0.15
C TRP A 6 -7.40 25.70 0.45
N THR A 7 -7.67 26.12 0.51
CA THR A 7 -8.55 26.51 0.93
C THR A 7 -9.05 26.83 0.93
N SER A 8 -9.36 27.25 0.66
CA SER A 8 -10.36 27.53 0.79
C SER A 8 -10.85 27.59 0.87
N GLY A 9 -11.06 27.96 0.84
CA GLY A 9 -12.08 28.12 1.08
C GLY A 9 -12.41 27.94 1.40
N SER A 10 -12.78 28.10 1.46
CA SER A 10 -13.49 27.95 1.92
C SER A 10 -13.81 27.65 2.47
N LYS A 11 -14.25 27.80 2.60
CA LYS A 11 -14.85 27.59 3.37
C LYS A 11 -15.60 26.90 3.77
N SER A 12 -16.00 27.43 4.18
CA SER A 12 -17.08 26.53 4.15
C SER A 12 -16.65 25.12 4.10
N GLY A 13 -16.99 24.20 3.81
CA GLY A 13 -16.48 22.88 3.59
C GLY A 13 -15.51 22.35 4.62
N SER A 14 -15.47 22.98 5.75
CA SER A 14 -14.51 22.57 6.78
C SER A 14 -14.76 21.16 7.28
N VAL A 15 -16.01 20.73 7.33
CA VAL A 15 -16.33 19.38 7.79
C VAL A 15 -15.74 18.32 6.85
N ARG A 16 -15.87 18.55 5.56
CA ARG A 16 -15.29 17.64 4.60
C ARG A 16 -13.78 17.60 4.70
N LYS A 17 -13.19 18.74 4.96
CA LYS A 17 -11.74 18.81 5.11
C LYS A 17 -11.25 17.97 6.27
N LEU A 18 -12.01 17.93 7.33
CA LEU A 18 -11.62 17.14 8.47
C LEU A 18 -11.51 15.66 8.13
N ARG A 19 -12.39 15.17 7.27
CA ARG A 19 -12.33 13.78 6.88
C ARG A 19 -11.11 13.48 6.02
N VAL A 20 -10.78 14.38 5.09
CA VAL A 20 -9.64 14.14 4.21
C VAL A 20 -8.33 14.32 4.94
N GLU A 21 -8.35 14.94 6.08
CA GLU A 21 -7.12 15.15 6.83
C GLU A 21 -6.68 13.91 7.59
N ILE A 22 -7.53 12.89 7.64
CA ILE A 22 -7.14 11.65 8.30
C ILE A 22 -6.39 10.79 7.29
N VAL A 23 -5.08 11.00 7.25
CA VAL A 23 -4.20 10.23 6.41
C VAL A 23 -3.30 9.39 7.31
N ARG A 24 -3.36 8.09 7.14
CA ARG A 24 -2.55 7.19 7.92
C ARG A 24 -1.18 7.03 7.26
N ARG A 25 -0.16 6.96 8.09
CA ARG A 25 1.18 6.71 7.57
C ARG A 25 1.30 5.23 7.21
N ILE A 26 2.29 4.91 6.39
CA ILE A 26 2.54 3.55 5.94
C ILE A 26 3.70 2.98 6.74
N VAL A 27 3.48 1.82 7.34
CA VAL A 27 4.51 1.12 8.11
C VAL A 27 4.69 -0.25 7.50
N PHE A 28 5.93 -0.64 7.22
CA PHE A 28 6.24 -1.96 6.67
C PHE A 28 6.71 -2.88 7.75
N ARG A 29 6.15 -4.09 7.80
CA ARG A 29 6.72 -5.13 8.63
C ARG A 29 8.03 -5.59 8.03
N LYS A 30 8.87 -6.23 8.84
CA LYS A 30 10.19 -6.66 8.39
C LYS A 30 10.13 -7.52 7.14
N LYS A 31 9.22 -8.49 7.12
CA LYS A 31 9.07 -9.37 5.96
C LYS A 31 8.66 -8.59 4.72
N ALA A 32 7.74 -7.67 4.86
CA ALA A 32 7.29 -6.86 3.74
C ALA A 32 8.41 -5.99 3.19
N SER A 33 9.19 -5.39 4.08
CA SER A 33 10.37 -4.61 3.67
C SER A 33 11.37 -5.45 2.89
N ALA A 34 11.64 -6.65 3.41
CA ALA A 34 12.57 -7.56 2.75
C ALA A 34 12.03 -8.00 1.40
N GLU A 35 10.72 -8.23 1.32
CA GLU A 35 10.08 -8.63 0.06
C GLU A 35 10.17 -7.53 -0.98
N LEU A 36 9.98 -6.28 -0.56
CA LEU A 36 10.10 -5.17 -1.49
C LEU A 36 11.51 -5.07 -2.07
N ARG A 37 12.52 -5.26 -1.22
CA ARG A 37 13.91 -5.28 -1.71
C ARG A 37 14.17 -6.45 -2.63
N ALA A 38 13.65 -7.62 -2.27
CA ALA A 38 13.83 -8.82 -3.11
C ALA A 38 13.18 -8.64 -4.48
N ILE A 39 12.03 -7.97 -4.52
CA ILE A 39 11.36 -7.68 -5.80
C ILE A 39 12.26 -6.82 -6.67
N ALA A 40 12.86 -5.77 -6.10
CA ALA A 40 13.75 -4.90 -6.84
C ALA A 40 14.96 -5.67 -7.38
N ASP A 41 15.58 -6.48 -6.52
CA ASP A 41 16.76 -7.27 -6.92
C ASP A 41 16.43 -8.27 -8.00
N PHE A 42 15.33 -9.00 -7.83
CA PHE A 42 14.92 -10.02 -8.81
C PHE A 42 14.59 -9.39 -10.15
N THR A 43 13.89 -8.27 -10.13
CA THR A 43 13.52 -7.58 -11.37
C THR A 43 14.76 -7.08 -12.09
N GLU A 44 15.71 -6.56 -11.31
CA GLU A 44 16.96 -6.07 -11.88
C GLU A 44 17.75 -7.19 -12.56
N GLU A 45 17.83 -8.34 -11.91
CA GLU A 45 18.54 -9.49 -12.49
C GLU A 45 17.93 -9.98 -13.78
N ARG A 46 16.59 -9.99 -13.83
CA ARG A 46 15.90 -10.52 -14.99
C ARG A 46 15.72 -9.53 -16.13
N TRP A 47 15.48 -8.25 -15.79
CA TRP A 47 15.03 -7.27 -16.76
C TRP A 47 15.90 -6.03 -16.84
N GLY A 48 16.88 -5.93 -15.95
CA GLY A 48 17.78 -4.81 -15.93
C GLY A 48 17.39 -3.72 -14.95
N GLU A 49 18.32 -2.84 -14.71
CA GLU A 49 18.21 -1.79 -13.69
C GLU A 49 17.05 -0.84 -13.97
N GLN A 50 16.90 -0.44 -15.23
CA GLN A 50 15.84 0.50 -15.58
C GLN A 50 14.46 -0.08 -15.33
N GLN A 51 14.25 -1.32 -15.74
CA GLN A 51 12.95 -1.96 -15.54
C GLN A 51 12.65 -2.18 -14.08
N ALA A 52 13.66 -2.51 -13.28
CA ALA A 52 13.48 -2.66 -11.85
C ALA A 52 13.09 -1.33 -11.21
N SER A 53 13.75 -0.26 -11.62
CA SER A 53 13.45 1.07 -11.13
C SER A 53 12.03 1.48 -11.47
N ASP A 54 11.60 1.21 -12.69
CA ASP A 54 10.25 1.54 -13.14
C ASP A 54 9.19 0.76 -12.37
N TYR A 55 9.43 -0.52 -12.14
CA TYR A 55 8.47 -1.36 -11.43
C TYR A 55 8.27 -0.88 -9.99
N VAL A 56 9.38 -0.60 -9.31
CA VAL A 56 9.31 -0.11 -7.93
C VAL A 56 8.71 1.29 -7.89
N ALA A 57 9.03 2.11 -8.90
CA ALA A 57 8.47 3.47 -8.99
C ALA A 57 6.95 3.44 -9.15
N ASP A 58 6.39 2.40 -9.77
CA ASP A 58 4.95 2.24 -9.88
C ASP A 58 4.34 1.69 -8.58
N LEU A 59 5.06 0.79 -7.94
CA LEU A 59 4.58 0.10 -6.76
C LEU A 59 4.47 1.02 -5.54
N ARG A 60 5.50 1.85 -5.34
CA ARG A 60 5.57 2.70 -4.15
C ARG A 60 4.40 3.68 -4.01
N PRO A 61 4.02 4.45 -5.04
CA PRO A 61 2.90 5.38 -4.86
C PRO A 61 1.57 4.68 -4.66
N ARG A 62 1.41 3.48 -5.21
CA ARG A 62 0.18 2.73 -4.98
C ARG A 62 0.08 2.27 -3.54
N ILE A 63 1.19 1.83 -2.96
CA ILE A 63 1.21 1.49 -1.54
C ILE A 63 0.96 2.74 -0.70
N ALA A 64 1.58 3.84 -1.06
CA ALA A 64 1.39 5.10 -0.32
C ALA A 64 -0.06 5.57 -0.33
N SER A 65 -0.79 5.30 -1.42
CA SER A 65 -2.18 5.71 -1.52
C SER A 65 -3.08 5.01 -0.50
N LEU A 66 -2.63 3.91 0.07
CA LEU A 66 -3.38 3.21 1.11
C LEU A 66 -3.50 4.03 2.38
N GLY A 67 -2.63 5.02 2.57
CA GLY A 67 -2.76 5.92 3.71
C GLY A 67 -3.99 6.79 3.63
N GLU A 68 -4.41 7.15 2.42
CA GLU A 68 -5.60 7.97 2.20
C GLU A 68 -6.87 7.13 2.04
N PHE A 69 -6.75 6.01 1.35
CA PHE A 69 -7.90 5.19 0.97
C PHE A 69 -7.71 3.73 1.34
N PRO A 70 -7.52 3.44 2.63
CA PRO A 70 -7.19 2.07 3.03
C PRO A 70 -8.33 1.08 2.88
N MET A 71 -9.57 1.57 2.89
CA MET A 71 -10.74 0.68 2.81
C MET A 71 -11.19 0.40 1.39
N ARG A 72 -10.43 0.92 0.41
CA ARG A 72 -10.76 0.78 -0.99
C ARG A 72 -10.71 -0.66 -1.49
N PHE A 73 -9.86 -1.47 -0.89
CA PHE A 73 -9.65 -2.84 -1.33
C PHE A 73 -10.25 -3.84 -0.36
N PRO A 74 -10.66 -5.01 -0.85
CA PRO A 74 -11.42 -5.96 -0.03
C PRO A 74 -10.55 -6.69 0.98
N GLU A 75 -11.21 -7.27 1.96
CA GLU A 75 -10.54 -8.17 2.89
C GLU A 75 -10.19 -9.47 2.19
N PHE A 76 -9.12 -10.09 2.64
CA PHE A 76 -8.59 -11.29 2.00
C PHE A 76 -9.54 -12.49 2.13
N GLY A 77 -10.14 -12.66 3.29
CA GLY A 77 -11.05 -13.76 3.50
C GLY A 77 -11.41 -13.90 4.96
N PRO A 78 -12.33 -14.81 5.27
CA PRO A 78 -12.84 -14.94 6.64
C PRO A 78 -11.79 -15.44 7.64
N ASP A 79 -10.78 -16.16 7.17
CA ASP A 79 -9.75 -16.72 8.04
C ASP A 79 -8.81 -15.66 8.61
N ARG A 80 -8.77 -14.51 7.98
CA ARG A 80 -7.88 -13.42 8.38
C ARG A 80 -8.65 -12.11 8.42
N PRO A 81 -9.50 -11.94 9.44
CA PRO A 81 -10.30 -10.70 9.53
C PRO A 81 -9.39 -9.47 9.60
N GLY A 82 -9.76 -8.46 8.85
CA GLY A 82 -8.98 -7.22 8.82
C GLY A 82 -7.82 -7.21 7.87
N LEU A 83 -7.39 -8.35 7.36
CA LEU A 83 -6.31 -8.40 6.38
C LEU A 83 -6.88 -8.10 5.01
N ARG A 84 -6.36 -7.06 4.37
CA ARG A 84 -6.83 -6.62 3.05
C ARG A 84 -5.75 -6.87 2.02
N LYS A 85 -6.16 -6.89 0.76
CA LYS A 85 -5.22 -7.13 -0.32
C LYS A 85 -5.41 -6.14 -1.46
N MET A 86 -4.31 -5.66 -2.00
CA MET A 86 -4.30 -4.78 -3.16
C MET A 86 -3.37 -5.36 -4.22
N ARG A 87 -3.91 -5.61 -5.39
CA ARG A 87 -3.10 -6.10 -6.49
C ARG A 87 -2.30 -4.95 -7.08
N CYS A 88 -1.05 -5.20 -7.38
CA CYS A 88 -0.13 -4.20 -7.89
C CYS A 88 0.83 -4.90 -8.85
N GLY A 89 0.59 -4.77 -10.15
CA GLY A 89 1.38 -5.51 -11.13
C GLY A 89 1.23 -7.01 -10.92
N SER A 90 2.34 -7.71 -10.80
CA SER A 90 2.36 -9.16 -10.57
C SER A 90 2.36 -9.51 -9.10
N HIS A 91 2.23 -8.54 -8.24
CA HIS A 91 2.31 -8.76 -6.79
C HIS A 91 1.02 -8.36 -6.11
N VAL A 92 0.81 -8.90 -4.93
CA VAL A 92 -0.33 -8.55 -4.09
C VAL A 92 0.21 -8.05 -2.76
N VAL A 93 -0.23 -6.87 -2.38
CA VAL A 93 0.16 -6.22 -1.13
C VAL A 93 -0.90 -6.54 -0.09
N PHE A 94 -0.50 -7.21 0.98
CA PHE A 94 -1.39 -7.53 2.10
C PHE A 94 -1.16 -6.54 3.21
N TYR A 95 -2.24 -5.95 3.73
CA TYR A 95 -2.11 -4.90 4.73
C TYR A 95 -3.27 -4.94 5.73
N VAL A 96 -3.04 -4.31 6.88
CA VAL A 96 -4.10 -4.12 7.88
C VAL A 96 -4.17 -2.63 8.21
N ILE A 97 -5.35 -2.21 8.63
CA ILE A 97 -5.61 -0.79 8.94
C ILE A 97 -5.58 -0.60 10.44
N GLY A 98 -4.67 0.23 10.92
CA GLY A 98 -4.64 0.65 12.30
C GLY A 98 -5.20 2.06 12.45
N ASP A 99 -5.23 2.55 13.68
CA ASP A 99 -5.78 3.88 13.94
C ASP A 99 -5.00 4.99 13.25
N LYS A 100 -3.68 4.90 13.28
CA LYS A 100 -2.81 5.96 12.76
C LYS A 100 -1.88 5.48 11.67
N ALA A 101 -1.92 4.22 11.34
CA ALA A 101 -1.02 3.66 10.35
C ALA A 101 -1.69 2.54 9.58
N VAL A 102 -1.29 2.39 8.34
CA VAL A 102 -1.58 1.20 7.55
C VAL A 102 -0.32 0.35 7.59
N VAL A 103 -0.46 -0.89 8.03
CA VAL A 103 0.69 -1.77 8.20
C VAL A 103 0.75 -2.73 7.03
N ILE A 104 1.83 -2.65 6.26
CA ILE A 104 2.05 -3.58 5.14
C ILE A 104 2.63 -4.85 5.72
N VAL A 105 1.86 -5.94 5.61
CA VAL A 105 2.18 -7.21 6.23
C VAL A 105 3.06 -8.07 5.35
N ARG A 106 2.68 -8.21 4.10
CA ARG A 106 3.42 -9.01 3.12
C ARG A 106 3.24 -8.47 1.73
N ILE A 107 4.21 -8.74 0.85
CA ILE A 107 4.12 -8.46 -0.58
C ILE A 107 4.48 -9.76 -1.28
N ILE A 108 3.50 -10.40 -1.91
CA ILE A 108 3.64 -11.76 -2.41
C ILE A 108 3.28 -11.82 -3.88
N HIS A 109 4.09 -12.56 -4.65
CA HIS A 109 3.83 -12.73 -6.08
C HIS A 109 2.52 -13.48 -6.29
N GLU A 110 1.77 -13.09 -7.32
CA GLU A 110 0.43 -13.63 -7.57
C GLU A 110 0.41 -15.13 -7.83
N SER A 111 1.54 -15.71 -8.25
CA SER A 111 1.62 -17.14 -8.54
C SER A 111 1.77 -18.00 -7.29
N GLN A 112 1.98 -17.38 -6.13
CA GLN A 112 2.24 -18.13 -4.91
C GLN A 112 0.96 -18.40 -4.13
N ASP A 113 1.00 -19.44 -3.31
CA ASP A 113 -0.12 -19.80 -2.45
C ASP A 113 -0.16 -18.82 -1.28
N PHE A 114 -1.08 -17.90 -1.31
CA PHE A 114 -1.19 -16.85 -0.29
C PHE A 114 -1.42 -17.43 1.10
N LYS A 115 -2.27 -18.44 1.21
CA LYS A 115 -2.57 -19.01 2.52
C LYS A 115 -1.34 -19.62 3.15
N ALA A 116 -0.55 -20.33 2.37
CA ALA A 116 0.68 -20.92 2.87
C ALA A 116 1.70 -19.86 3.25
N ARG A 117 1.81 -18.82 2.45
CA ARG A 117 2.80 -17.76 2.69
C ARG A 117 2.44 -16.86 3.88
N LEU A 118 1.16 -16.75 4.17
CA LEU A 118 0.68 -15.85 5.23
C LEU A 118 0.62 -16.49 6.61
N ARG A 119 0.93 -17.76 6.70
CA ARG A 119 0.96 -18.42 8.00
C ARG A 119 2.02 -17.90 8.94
#